data_92c446a82aee5f43ffea7f670211fb79
#
_entry.id   92c446a82aee5f43ffea7f670211fb79
#
_cell.length_a   1.000
_cell.length_b   1.000
_cell.length_c   1.000
_cell.angle_alpha   90.00
_cell.angle_beta   90.00
_cell.angle_gamma   90.00
#
_symmetry.space_group_name_H-M   'P 1'
#
loop_
_entity.id
_entity.type
_entity.pdbx_description
1 polymer ?
#
loop_
_entity_poly.entity_id
_entity_poly.type
_entity_poly.pdbx_seq_one_letter_code
_entity_poly.pdbx_strand_id
1 'polypeptide(L)'
;MTNASPLAEPVAAETREVVVDVKNVTAGYVTGVNILNSCSLTAYEGELIGIIGPNGAGKSTLLKSIFGQVKVREGEILLRGKNITNLKANKLVAQGVGFVPQNNNVFPTLSIRENLEMGIFQKPKGLVERLEFVTDIFPELAKRMGQRAGSLSGGERQMVAMSRALMMGPHVLLLDEPSAGLSPVRQDEAFLRVKEINKAGVTTIMVEQNARRCLQICDRGYVLDQGRDAYTGTGRELLNDPKVIGLYLGTLGQD
;
A
#
# COMPACT_ATOMS: atom_id res chain seq x y z
N MET A 1 46.97 -12.32 -26.96
CA MET A 1 46.48 -13.05 -25.80
C MET A 1 45.53 -12.09 -25.06
N THR A 2 44.25 -12.17 -25.38
CA THR A 2 43.19 -11.31 -24.87
C THR A 2 42.54 -12.01 -23.66
N ASN A 3 42.78 -11.45 -22.45
CA ASN A 3 42.16 -11.89 -21.23
C ASN A 3 40.67 -11.44 -21.24
N ALA A 4 39.76 -12.36 -21.44
CA ALA A 4 38.35 -12.14 -21.18
C ALA A 4 38.09 -12.31 -19.67
N SER A 5 37.63 -11.25 -19.01
CA SER A 5 37.10 -11.32 -17.65
C SER A 5 35.87 -12.20 -17.62
N PRO A 6 35.71 -13.06 -16.58
CA PRO A 6 34.50 -13.86 -16.46
C PRO A 6 33.29 -12.96 -16.16
N LEU A 7 32.23 -13.18 -16.91
CA LEU A 7 30.92 -12.60 -16.66
C LEU A 7 30.45 -12.98 -15.26
N ALA A 8 30.10 -11.98 -14.45
CA ALA A 8 29.52 -12.19 -13.13
C ALA A 8 28.28 -13.09 -13.27
N GLU A 9 28.25 -14.17 -12.50
CA GLU A 9 27.09 -15.06 -12.39
C GLU A 9 25.87 -14.25 -11.91
N PRO A 10 24.67 -14.53 -12.44
CA PRO A 10 23.46 -13.88 -11.96
C PRO A 10 23.26 -14.30 -10.49
N VAL A 11 23.20 -13.30 -9.60
CA VAL A 11 22.81 -13.47 -8.21
C VAL A 11 21.49 -14.25 -8.19
N ALA A 12 21.52 -15.43 -7.56
CA ALA A 12 20.36 -16.31 -7.44
C ALA A 12 19.16 -15.48 -6.95
N ALA A 13 18.09 -15.49 -7.73
CA ALA A 13 16.82 -14.90 -7.31
C ALA A 13 16.36 -15.70 -6.08
N GLU A 14 16.52 -15.12 -4.89
CA GLU A 14 15.88 -15.65 -3.68
C GLU A 14 14.40 -15.85 -4.02
N THR A 15 13.92 -17.09 -3.87
CA THR A 15 12.52 -17.46 -4.09
C THR A 15 11.68 -16.84 -2.97
N ARG A 16 11.36 -15.53 -3.12
CA ARG A 16 10.48 -14.83 -2.16
C ARG A 16 9.09 -15.47 -2.19
N GLU A 17 8.51 -15.70 -1.01
CA GLU A 17 7.16 -16.24 -0.88
C GLU A 17 6.13 -15.26 -1.44
N VAL A 18 5.17 -15.76 -2.24
CA VAL A 18 4.02 -14.98 -2.69
C VAL A 18 3.06 -14.78 -1.53
N VAL A 19 2.88 -13.52 -1.12
CA VAL A 19 2.00 -13.16 0.00
C VAL A 19 0.61 -12.78 -0.48
N VAL A 20 0.49 -11.96 -1.53
CA VAL A 20 -0.79 -11.62 -2.15
C VAL A 20 -0.73 -11.96 -3.63
N ASP A 21 -1.73 -12.70 -4.11
CA ASP A 21 -1.85 -13.05 -5.52
C ASP A 21 -3.28 -12.78 -6.01
N VAL A 22 -3.40 -11.78 -6.87
CA VAL A 22 -4.65 -11.37 -7.53
C VAL A 22 -4.63 -11.91 -8.93
N LYS A 23 -5.59 -12.77 -9.29
CA LYS A 23 -5.61 -13.47 -10.58
C LYS A 23 -6.86 -13.12 -11.38
N ASN A 24 -6.69 -12.40 -12.47
CA ASN A 24 -7.72 -12.08 -13.45
C ASN A 24 -9.01 -11.52 -12.82
N VAL A 25 -8.88 -10.62 -11.84
CA VAL A 25 -9.99 -10.11 -11.07
C VAL A 25 -10.84 -9.14 -11.87
N THR A 26 -12.13 -9.44 -11.98
CA THR A 26 -13.19 -8.58 -12.49
C THR A 26 -14.07 -8.14 -11.32
N ALA A 27 -14.18 -6.83 -11.08
CA ALA A 27 -14.87 -6.30 -9.91
C ALA A 27 -15.46 -4.90 -10.17
N GLY A 28 -16.44 -4.51 -9.34
CA GLY A 28 -17.06 -3.20 -9.40
C GLY A 28 -18.14 -3.01 -8.33
N TYR A 29 -18.54 -1.77 -8.11
CA TYR A 29 -19.49 -1.40 -7.04
C TYR A 29 -20.95 -1.72 -7.39
N VAL A 30 -21.32 -1.57 -8.66
CA VAL A 30 -22.70 -1.73 -9.14
C VAL A 30 -22.79 -2.97 -10.00
N THR A 31 -23.85 -3.75 -9.82
CA THR A 31 -24.10 -4.96 -10.63
C THR A 31 -24.13 -4.61 -12.12
N GLY A 32 -23.38 -5.38 -12.92
CA GLY A 32 -23.26 -5.17 -14.37
C GLY A 32 -22.23 -4.11 -14.78
N VAL A 33 -21.69 -3.30 -13.85
CA VAL A 33 -20.62 -2.31 -14.16
C VAL A 33 -19.31 -2.80 -13.59
N ASN A 34 -18.35 -3.12 -14.46
CA ASN A 34 -16.99 -3.50 -14.08
C ASN A 34 -16.07 -2.29 -14.09
N ILE A 35 -15.31 -2.12 -13.01
CA ILE A 35 -14.22 -1.16 -12.90
C ILE A 35 -12.89 -1.86 -13.11
N LEU A 36 -12.75 -3.08 -12.57
CA LEU A 36 -11.64 -3.97 -12.88
C LEU A 36 -12.09 -4.98 -13.94
N ASN A 37 -11.21 -5.23 -14.90
CA ASN A 37 -11.45 -6.06 -16.07
C ASN A 37 -10.30 -7.06 -16.25
N SER A 38 -10.35 -8.19 -15.54
CA SER A 38 -9.29 -9.22 -15.55
C SER A 38 -7.92 -8.69 -15.09
N CYS A 39 -7.91 -7.91 -14.00
CA CYS A 39 -6.72 -7.32 -13.42
C CYS A 39 -5.94 -8.35 -12.59
N SER A 40 -4.62 -8.38 -12.72
CA SER A 40 -3.73 -9.27 -11.97
C SER A 40 -2.63 -8.49 -11.24
N LEU A 41 -2.24 -8.99 -10.05
CA LEU A 41 -1.15 -8.43 -9.26
C LEU A 41 -0.59 -9.51 -8.34
N THR A 42 0.74 -9.60 -8.25
CA THR A 42 1.43 -10.47 -7.30
C THR A 42 2.32 -9.64 -6.39
N ALA A 43 2.26 -9.84 -5.08
CA ALA A 43 3.16 -9.23 -4.11
C ALA A 43 3.92 -10.33 -3.35
N TYR A 44 5.24 -10.15 -3.23
CA TYR A 44 6.12 -11.03 -2.47
C TYR A 44 6.34 -10.54 -1.04
N GLU A 45 6.78 -11.43 -0.15
CA GLU A 45 7.02 -11.08 1.25
C GLU A 45 8.07 -9.96 1.38
N GLY A 46 7.76 -8.95 2.21
CA GLY A 46 8.61 -7.79 2.44
C GLY A 46 8.69 -6.80 1.28
N GLU A 47 7.94 -7.00 0.18
CA GLU A 47 7.98 -6.14 -1.00
C GLU A 47 7.13 -4.87 -0.80
N LEU A 48 7.60 -3.75 -1.33
CA LEU A 48 6.84 -2.51 -1.47
C LEU A 48 6.35 -2.38 -2.92
N ILE A 49 5.05 -2.56 -3.12
CA ILE A 49 4.38 -2.45 -4.42
C ILE A 49 3.73 -1.07 -4.58
N GLY A 50 3.98 -0.40 -5.69
CA GLY A 50 3.29 0.82 -6.10
C GLY A 50 2.27 0.54 -7.21
N ILE A 51 1.03 1.00 -7.03
CA ILE A 51 -0.02 0.97 -8.05
C ILE A 51 -0.29 2.39 -8.50
N ILE A 52 -0.01 2.67 -9.77
CA ILE A 52 -0.19 3.98 -10.39
C ILE A 52 -1.14 3.89 -11.59
N GLY A 53 -1.52 5.03 -12.13
CA GLY A 53 -2.40 5.13 -13.31
C GLY A 53 -3.34 6.33 -13.22
N PRO A 54 -4.08 6.65 -14.28
CA PRO A 54 -4.97 7.81 -14.31
C PRO A 54 -6.12 7.70 -13.29
N ASN A 55 -6.80 8.83 -13.06
CA ASN A 55 -8.02 8.83 -12.27
C ASN A 55 -9.08 7.95 -12.96
N GLY A 56 -9.77 7.13 -12.17
CA GLY A 56 -10.75 6.18 -12.71
C GLY A 56 -10.16 4.86 -13.26
N ALA A 57 -8.84 4.66 -13.27
CA ALA A 57 -8.21 3.42 -13.75
C ALA A 57 -8.53 2.16 -12.93
N GLY A 58 -9.15 2.30 -11.74
CA GLY A 58 -9.50 1.18 -10.89
C GLY A 58 -8.54 0.92 -9.72
N LYS A 59 -7.54 1.79 -9.49
CA LYS A 59 -6.51 1.62 -8.44
C LYS A 59 -7.10 1.33 -7.05
N SER A 60 -7.90 2.25 -6.51
CA SER A 60 -8.54 2.07 -5.19
C SER A 60 -9.56 0.92 -5.20
N THR A 61 -10.16 0.61 -6.37
CA THR A 61 -11.05 -0.54 -6.50
C THR A 61 -10.30 -1.85 -6.33
N LEU A 62 -9.10 -1.96 -6.90
CA LEU A 62 -8.23 -3.13 -6.73
C LEU A 62 -7.86 -3.32 -5.26
N LEU A 63 -7.40 -2.26 -4.58
CA LEU A 63 -7.06 -2.31 -3.16
C LEU A 63 -8.28 -2.74 -2.30
N LYS A 64 -9.44 -2.13 -2.55
CA LYS A 64 -10.70 -2.44 -1.86
C LYS A 64 -11.21 -3.84 -2.17
N SER A 65 -10.94 -4.39 -3.38
CA SER A 65 -11.26 -5.78 -3.72
C SER A 65 -10.38 -6.76 -2.91
N ILE A 66 -9.08 -6.47 -2.77
CA ILE A 66 -8.17 -7.25 -1.93
C ILE A 66 -8.65 -7.22 -0.46
N PHE A 67 -9.12 -6.07 0.02
CA PHE A 67 -9.62 -5.92 1.39
C PHE A 67 -11.09 -6.35 1.60
N GLY A 68 -11.72 -6.92 0.58
CA GLY A 68 -13.10 -7.46 0.69
C GLY A 68 -14.19 -6.40 0.84
N GLN A 69 -13.93 -5.16 0.42
CA GLN A 69 -14.90 -4.05 0.40
C GLN A 69 -15.60 -3.89 -0.95
N VAL A 70 -15.02 -4.44 -2.02
CA VAL A 70 -15.64 -4.48 -3.36
C VAL A 70 -15.78 -5.94 -3.77
N LYS A 71 -16.95 -6.29 -4.29
CA LYS A 71 -17.25 -7.67 -4.68
C LYS A 71 -16.51 -8.05 -5.96
N VAL A 72 -15.68 -9.07 -5.86
CA VAL A 72 -15.08 -9.78 -7.00
C VAL A 72 -16.15 -10.67 -7.63
N ARG A 73 -16.30 -10.56 -8.95
CA ARG A 73 -17.26 -11.33 -9.75
C ARG A 73 -16.60 -12.50 -10.46
N GLU A 74 -15.38 -12.27 -10.96
CA GLU A 74 -14.57 -13.27 -11.65
C GLU A 74 -13.13 -13.16 -11.17
N GLY A 75 -12.36 -14.25 -11.31
CA GLY A 75 -11.00 -14.35 -10.80
C GLY A 75 -10.97 -14.71 -9.31
N GLU A 76 -9.77 -14.69 -8.76
CA GLU A 76 -9.52 -15.03 -7.36
C GLU A 76 -8.44 -14.15 -6.73
N ILE A 77 -8.49 -14.02 -5.41
CA ILE A 77 -7.47 -13.35 -4.61
C ILE A 77 -6.99 -14.34 -3.55
N LEU A 78 -5.68 -14.55 -3.52
CA LEU A 78 -5.04 -15.45 -2.57
C LEU A 78 -4.17 -14.66 -1.60
N LEU A 79 -4.17 -15.06 -0.33
CA LEU A 79 -3.26 -14.60 0.71
C LEU A 79 -2.44 -15.82 1.19
N ARG A 80 -1.13 -15.82 0.95
CA ARG A 80 -0.25 -16.97 1.22
C ARG A 80 -0.85 -18.29 0.71
N GLY A 81 -1.32 -18.30 -0.54
CA GLY A 81 -1.94 -19.45 -1.19
C GLY A 81 -3.37 -19.78 -0.75
N LYS A 82 -3.91 -19.12 0.28
CA LYS A 82 -5.31 -19.33 0.73
C LYS A 82 -6.25 -18.38 0.01
N ASN A 83 -7.34 -18.89 -0.53
CA ASN A 83 -8.35 -18.08 -1.20
C ASN A 83 -9.09 -17.20 -0.17
N ILE A 84 -8.98 -15.86 -0.39
CA ILE A 84 -9.63 -14.83 0.41
C ILE A 84 -10.68 -14.04 -0.38
N THR A 85 -11.01 -14.47 -1.58
CA THR A 85 -11.95 -13.78 -2.47
C THR A 85 -13.27 -13.53 -1.78
N ASN A 86 -13.71 -12.26 -1.77
CA ASN A 86 -14.94 -11.82 -1.09
C ASN A 86 -15.01 -12.11 0.42
N LEU A 87 -13.88 -12.37 1.06
CA LEU A 87 -13.83 -12.50 2.52
C LEU A 87 -14.12 -11.15 3.16
N LYS A 88 -14.88 -11.11 4.25
CA LYS A 88 -15.19 -9.85 4.97
C LYS A 88 -13.94 -9.24 5.59
N ALA A 89 -13.84 -7.90 5.58
CA ALA A 89 -12.69 -7.14 6.08
C ALA A 89 -12.23 -7.54 7.50
N ASN A 90 -13.16 -7.78 8.42
CA ASN A 90 -12.81 -8.21 9.79
C ASN A 90 -12.08 -9.56 9.84
N LYS A 91 -12.38 -10.47 8.92
CA LYS A 91 -11.68 -11.76 8.79
C LYS A 91 -10.30 -11.57 8.15
N LEU A 92 -10.15 -10.62 7.23
CA LEU A 92 -8.86 -10.27 6.62
C LEU A 92 -7.93 -9.62 7.64
N VAL A 93 -8.44 -8.69 8.46
CA VAL A 93 -7.68 -8.11 9.57
C VAL A 93 -7.17 -9.20 10.53
N ALA A 94 -8.01 -10.19 10.87
CA ALA A 94 -7.59 -11.32 11.71
C ALA A 94 -6.51 -12.20 11.05
N GLN A 95 -6.39 -12.18 9.71
CA GLN A 95 -5.36 -12.87 8.93
C GLN A 95 -4.14 -11.99 8.65
N GLY A 96 -4.05 -10.82 9.28
CA GLY A 96 -2.88 -9.93 9.17
C GLY A 96 -2.89 -9.01 7.94
N VAL A 97 -4.05 -8.66 7.40
CA VAL A 97 -4.17 -7.62 6.36
C VAL A 97 -4.65 -6.32 6.99
N GLY A 98 -3.82 -5.27 6.94
CA GLY A 98 -4.17 -3.92 7.34
C GLY A 98 -4.63 -3.08 6.15
N PHE A 99 -5.49 -2.09 6.39
CA PHE A 99 -5.96 -1.15 5.35
C PHE A 99 -6.04 0.27 5.89
N VAL A 100 -5.46 1.22 5.16
CA VAL A 100 -5.54 2.66 5.43
C VAL A 100 -6.29 3.33 4.27
N PRO A 101 -7.53 3.79 4.50
CA PRO A 101 -8.28 4.48 3.47
C PRO A 101 -7.77 5.91 3.28
N GLN A 102 -8.01 6.48 2.10
CA GLN A 102 -7.66 7.85 1.76
C GLN A 102 -8.34 8.88 2.69
N ASN A 103 -9.61 8.68 2.99
CA ASN A 103 -10.44 9.62 3.77
C ASN A 103 -11.01 8.96 5.02
N ASN A 104 -11.46 9.77 5.99
CA ASN A 104 -12.08 9.32 7.24
C ASN A 104 -11.23 8.29 7.99
N ASN A 105 -9.93 8.50 7.96
CA ASN A 105 -8.93 7.54 8.42
C ASN A 105 -8.57 7.65 9.90
N VAL A 106 -9.15 8.58 10.66
CA VAL A 106 -9.01 8.73 12.12
C VAL A 106 -10.34 9.01 12.80
N PHE A 107 -10.43 8.78 14.10
CA PHE A 107 -11.53 9.22 14.96
C PHE A 107 -11.19 10.60 15.54
N PRO A 108 -11.76 11.71 15.03
CA PRO A 108 -11.30 13.07 15.36
C PRO A 108 -11.57 13.48 16.80
N THR A 109 -12.58 12.89 17.44
CA THR A 109 -12.95 13.15 18.82
C THR A 109 -12.08 12.43 19.85
N LEU A 110 -11.40 11.36 19.42
CA LEU A 110 -10.49 10.58 20.24
C LEU A 110 -9.07 11.18 20.22
N SER A 111 -8.30 10.93 21.29
CA SER A 111 -6.87 11.21 21.34
C SER A 111 -6.08 10.30 20.37
N ILE A 112 -4.80 10.62 20.14
CA ILE A 112 -3.89 9.75 19.36
C ILE A 112 -3.87 8.37 20.01
N ARG A 113 -3.65 8.28 21.33
CA ARG A 113 -3.60 7.01 22.06
C ARG A 113 -4.86 6.19 21.87
N GLU A 114 -6.04 6.78 22.07
CA GLU A 114 -7.32 6.09 21.89
C GLU A 114 -7.54 5.63 20.44
N ASN A 115 -7.09 6.42 19.43
CA ASN A 115 -7.11 5.97 18.05
C ASN A 115 -6.25 4.71 17.84
N LEU A 116 -5.05 4.63 18.45
CA LEU A 116 -4.19 3.47 18.36
C LEU A 116 -4.79 2.26 19.08
N GLU A 117 -5.34 2.46 20.27
CA GLU A 117 -6.03 1.41 21.05
C GLU A 117 -7.22 0.82 20.29
N MET A 118 -7.97 1.64 19.55
CA MET A 118 -9.01 1.15 18.63
C MET A 118 -8.46 0.24 17.53
N GLY A 119 -7.20 0.43 17.14
CA GLY A 119 -6.53 -0.42 16.14
C GLY A 119 -6.27 -1.85 16.61
N ILE A 120 -6.18 -2.09 17.93
CA ILE A 120 -5.81 -3.40 18.49
C ILE A 120 -6.97 -4.06 19.28
N PHE A 121 -8.20 -3.58 19.14
CA PHE A 121 -9.33 -4.04 19.94
C PHE A 121 -9.57 -5.56 19.92
N GLN A 122 -9.16 -6.25 18.85
CA GLN A 122 -9.27 -7.71 18.74
C GLN A 122 -8.18 -8.48 19.50
N LYS A 123 -7.05 -7.81 19.85
CA LYS A 123 -5.88 -8.43 20.51
C LYS A 123 -5.32 -7.52 21.62
N PRO A 124 -6.12 -7.11 22.62
CA PRO A 124 -5.71 -6.08 23.60
C PRO A 124 -4.47 -6.43 24.43
N LYS A 125 -4.16 -7.72 24.58
CA LYS A 125 -2.98 -8.18 25.35
C LYS A 125 -1.64 -7.75 24.75
N GLY A 126 -1.58 -7.38 23.46
CA GLY A 126 -0.36 -6.91 22.79
C GLY A 126 -0.20 -5.39 22.76
N LEU A 127 -1.01 -4.63 23.51
CA LEU A 127 -1.06 -3.17 23.42
C LEU A 127 0.29 -2.49 23.63
N VAL A 128 1.00 -2.85 24.69
CA VAL A 128 2.28 -2.19 25.07
C VAL A 128 3.32 -2.41 23.97
N GLU A 129 3.56 -3.66 23.61
CA GLU A 129 4.52 -4.04 22.54
C GLU A 129 4.18 -3.35 21.20
N ARG A 130 2.89 -3.26 20.87
CA ARG A 130 2.46 -2.62 19.63
C ARG A 130 2.58 -1.11 19.67
N LEU A 131 2.35 -0.48 20.80
CA LEU A 131 2.60 0.94 20.99
C LEU A 131 4.08 1.27 20.84
N GLU A 132 4.98 0.47 21.42
CA GLU A 132 6.43 0.61 21.25
C GLU A 132 6.81 0.50 19.78
N PHE A 133 6.43 -0.58 19.10
CA PHE A 133 6.68 -0.76 17.67
C PHE A 133 6.21 0.43 16.82
N VAL A 134 5.00 0.93 17.08
CA VAL A 134 4.44 2.04 16.32
C VAL A 134 5.16 3.36 16.63
N THR A 135 5.55 3.59 17.88
CA THR A 135 6.27 4.82 18.28
C THR A 135 7.72 4.83 17.82
N ASP A 136 8.32 3.68 17.56
CA ASP A 136 9.65 3.60 16.91
C ASP A 136 9.58 4.08 15.45
N ILE A 137 8.51 3.74 14.74
CA ILE A 137 8.29 4.19 13.35
C ILE A 137 7.81 5.66 13.31
N PHE A 138 7.00 6.09 14.29
CA PHE A 138 6.39 7.41 14.36
C PHE A 138 6.71 8.11 15.70
N PRO A 139 7.98 8.48 15.98
CA PRO A 139 8.40 9.01 17.28
C PRO A 139 7.73 10.35 17.64
N GLU A 140 7.28 11.12 16.65
CA GLU A 140 6.53 12.35 16.85
C GLU A 140 5.17 12.13 17.53
N LEU A 141 4.53 10.96 17.34
CA LEU A 141 3.26 10.62 17.99
C LEU A 141 3.45 10.32 19.48
N ALA A 142 4.58 9.72 19.87
CA ALA A 142 4.89 9.37 21.24
C ALA A 142 4.79 10.56 22.20
N LYS A 143 5.21 11.75 21.73
CA LYS A 143 5.23 12.99 22.52
C LYS A 143 3.84 13.64 22.66
N ARG A 144 2.86 13.18 21.91
CA ARG A 144 1.55 13.85 21.73
C ARG A 144 0.35 12.90 21.95
N MET A 145 0.55 11.75 22.61
CA MET A 145 -0.46 10.69 22.77
C MET A 145 -1.80 11.17 23.31
N GLY A 146 -1.82 12.17 24.19
CA GLY A 146 -3.06 12.74 24.76
C GLY A 146 -3.76 13.76 23.86
N GLN A 147 -3.16 14.16 22.72
CA GLN A 147 -3.75 15.17 21.83
C GLN A 147 -4.89 14.58 21.02
N ARG A 148 -6.00 15.33 20.86
CA ARG A 148 -7.15 14.92 20.04
C ARG A 148 -6.76 14.90 18.55
N ALA A 149 -7.11 13.80 17.85
CA ALA A 149 -6.79 13.63 16.44
C ALA A 149 -7.43 14.70 15.52
N GLY A 150 -8.57 15.27 15.94
CA GLY A 150 -9.23 16.35 15.21
C GLY A 150 -8.43 17.65 15.13
N SER A 151 -7.52 17.91 16.09
CA SER A 151 -6.66 19.10 16.10
C SER A 151 -5.36 18.95 15.30
N LEU A 152 -5.10 17.76 14.74
CA LEU A 152 -3.92 17.46 13.95
C LEU A 152 -4.01 18.02 12.53
N SER A 153 -2.86 18.31 11.92
CA SER A 153 -2.76 18.58 10.47
C SER A 153 -3.12 17.34 9.64
N GLY A 154 -3.35 17.52 8.34
CA GLY A 154 -3.64 16.39 7.43
C GLY A 154 -2.56 15.30 7.46
N GLY A 155 -1.28 15.68 7.39
CA GLY A 155 -0.16 14.74 7.46
C GLY A 155 -0.07 14.01 8.79
N GLU A 156 -0.28 14.70 9.91
CA GLU A 156 -0.29 14.07 11.24
C GLU A 156 -1.47 13.10 11.40
N ARG A 157 -2.65 13.43 10.87
CA ARG A 157 -3.77 12.46 10.84
C ARG A 157 -3.43 11.23 10.02
N GLN A 158 -2.73 11.40 8.88
CA GLN A 158 -2.29 10.29 8.06
C GLN A 158 -1.32 9.38 8.82
N MET A 159 -0.38 9.94 9.58
CA MET A 159 0.51 9.17 10.45
C MET A 159 -0.27 8.38 11.51
N VAL A 160 -1.26 9.00 12.17
CA VAL A 160 -2.13 8.29 13.13
C VAL A 160 -2.92 7.16 12.45
N ALA A 161 -3.40 7.36 11.22
CA ALA A 161 -4.12 6.33 10.48
C ALA A 161 -3.24 5.12 10.12
N MET A 162 -2.02 5.35 9.63
CA MET A 162 -1.03 4.29 9.36
C MET A 162 -0.66 3.57 10.66
N SER A 163 -0.37 4.32 11.71
CA SER A 163 -0.06 3.80 13.05
C SER A 163 -1.16 2.89 13.57
N ARG A 164 -2.42 3.31 13.47
CA ARG A 164 -3.58 2.52 13.89
C ARG A 164 -3.69 1.21 13.12
N ALA A 165 -3.43 1.21 11.81
CA ALA A 165 -3.47 -0.01 11.01
C ALA A 165 -2.35 -1.00 11.40
N LEU A 166 -1.22 -0.50 11.87
CA LEU A 166 -0.08 -1.31 12.33
C LEU A 166 -0.32 -1.95 13.70
N MET A 167 -1.24 -1.44 14.52
CA MET A 167 -1.50 -1.97 15.86
C MET A 167 -1.90 -3.45 15.90
N MET A 168 -2.55 -3.96 14.85
CA MET A 168 -2.91 -5.39 14.73
C MET A 168 -1.73 -6.29 14.34
N GLY A 169 -0.57 -5.74 14.02
CA GLY A 169 0.58 -6.47 13.51
C GLY A 169 0.34 -7.09 12.13
N PRO A 170 -0.03 -6.28 11.14
CA PRO A 170 -0.29 -6.81 9.82
C PRO A 170 0.99 -7.35 9.14
N HIS A 171 0.86 -8.43 8.38
CA HIS A 171 1.90 -8.90 7.45
C HIS A 171 1.81 -8.17 6.10
N VAL A 172 0.60 -7.72 5.75
CA VAL A 172 0.30 -6.96 4.53
C VAL A 172 -0.41 -5.67 4.91
N LEU A 173 0.09 -4.54 4.44
CA LEU A 173 -0.53 -3.23 4.61
C LEU A 173 -0.95 -2.67 3.25
N LEU A 174 -2.23 -2.35 3.13
CA LEU A 174 -2.82 -1.72 1.96
C LEU A 174 -3.02 -0.23 2.23
N LEU A 175 -2.46 0.64 1.37
CA LEU A 175 -2.50 2.10 1.51
C LEU A 175 -3.18 2.73 0.31
N ASP A 176 -4.32 3.41 0.53
CA ASP A 176 -5.08 4.09 -0.51
C ASP A 176 -4.75 5.59 -0.50
N GLU A 177 -3.88 6.02 -1.41
CA GLU A 177 -3.40 7.39 -1.61
C GLU A 177 -2.91 8.08 -0.32
N PRO A 178 -1.90 7.53 0.38
CA PRO A 178 -1.45 8.06 1.67
C PRO A 178 -0.86 9.47 1.60
N SER A 179 -0.50 9.98 0.42
CA SER A 179 0.02 11.34 0.23
C SER A 179 -1.02 12.35 -0.26
N ALA A 180 -2.26 11.92 -0.52
CA ALA A 180 -3.28 12.77 -1.11
C ALA A 180 -3.65 13.98 -0.23
N GLY A 181 -3.74 15.16 -0.86
CA GLY A 181 -4.11 16.40 -0.17
C GLY A 181 -3.06 16.95 0.79
N LEU A 182 -1.86 16.38 0.83
CA LEU A 182 -0.75 16.87 1.64
C LEU A 182 0.11 17.88 0.87
N SER A 183 0.73 18.83 1.61
CA SER A 183 1.77 19.69 1.03
C SER A 183 3.00 18.85 0.60
N PRO A 184 3.82 19.34 -0.35
CA PRO A 184 4.97 18.58 -0.86
C PRO A 184 5.90 18.03 0.23
N VAL A 185 6.21 18.84 1.24
CA VAL A 185 7.06 18.42 2.39
C VAL A 185 6.38 17.27 3.17
N ARG A 186 5.07 17.36 3.40
CA ARG A 186 4.32 16.32 4.11
C ARG A 186 4.13 15.05 3.27
N GLN A 187 4.10 15.17 1.94
CA GLN A 187 4.13 14.00 1.05
C GLN A 187 5.45 13.24 1.21
N ASP A 188 6.59 13.96 1.25
CA ASP A 188 7.90 13.34 1.47
C ASP A 188 7.97 12.58 2.80
N GLU A 189 7.45 13.18 3.86
CA GLU A 189 7.34 12.52 5.17
C GLU A 189 6.47 11.25 5.09
N ALA A 190 5.31 11.32 4.42
CA ALA A 190 4.42 10.16 4.26
C ALA A 190 5.12 9.01 3.51
N PHE A 191 5.81 9.30 2.40
CA PHE A 191 6.58 8.30 1.66
C PHE A 191 7.75 7.72 2.46
N LEU A 192 8.43 8.55 3.27
CA LEU A 192 9.46 8.07 4.18
C LEU A 192 8.88 7.08 5.19
N ARG A 193 7.73 7.39 5.81
CA ARG A 193 7.06 6.49 6.75
C ARG A 193 6.63 5.18 6.10
N VAL A 194 6.13 5.21 4.86
CA VAL A 194 5.82 3.98 4.10
C VAL A 194 7.06 3.10 3.94
N LYS A 195 8.22 3.69 3.61
CA LYS A 195 9.48 2.94 3.53
C LYS A 195 9.92 2.36 4.88
N GLU A 196 9.76 3.09 5.96
CA GLU A 196 10.10 2.61 7.31
C GLU A 196 9.20 1.43 7.73
N ILE A 197 7.89 1.50 7.45
CA ILE A 197 6.95 0.40 7.67
C ILE A 197 7.40 -0.84 6.88
N ASN A 198 7.73 -0.66 5.62
CA ASN A 198 8.17 -1.78 4.77
C ASN A 198 9.51 -2.36 5.26
N LYS A 199 10.49 -1.52 5.63
CA LYS A 199 11.76 -1.97 6.22
C LYS A 199 11.59 -2.74 7.54
N ALA A 200 10.52 -2.46 8.28
CA ALA A 200 10.15 -3.22 9.48
C ALA A 200 9.52 -4.60 9.17
N GLY A 201 9.55 -5.04 7.89
CA GLY A 201 9.11 -6.35 7.43
C GLY A 201 7.65 -6.44 7.00
N VAL A 202 6.93 -5.32 6.90
CA VAL A 202 5.53 -5.32 6.45
C VAL A 202 5.47 -5.22 4.93
N THR A 203 4.94 -6.25 4.26
CA THR A 203 4.64 -6.18 2.83
C THR A 203 3.63 -5.07 2.58
N THR A 204 3.94 -4.14 1.69
CA THR A 204 3.11 -2.94 1.52
C THR A 204 2.64 -2.83 0.07
N ILE A 205 1.34 -2.66 -0.14
CA ILE A 205 0.75 -2.36 -1.45
C ILE A 205 0.12 -0.98 -1.36
N MET A 206 0.64 -0.04 -2.13
CA MET A 206 0.25 1.36 -2.09
C MET A 206 -0.33 1.80 -3.43
N VAL A 207 -1.50 2.42 -3.40
CA VAL A 207 -2.04 3.17 -4.53
C VAL A 207 -1.65 4.63 -4.39
N GLU A 208 -1.20 5.26 -5.47
CA GLU A 208 -0.82 6.67 -5.46
C GLU A 208 -1.19 7.40 -6.75
N GLN A 209 -1.50 8.70 -6.58
CA GLN A 209 -1.67 9.63 -7.68
C GLN A 209 -0.33 10.25 -8.09
N ASN A 210 0.58 10.49 -7.13
CA ASN A 210 1.93 10.95 -7.40
C ASN A 210 2.80 9.77 -7.88
N ALA A 211 2.60 9.42 -9.16
CA ALA A 211 3.21 8.24 -9.77
C ALA A 211 4.74 8.24 -9.68
N ARG A 212 5.38 9.40 -9.93
CA ARG A 212 6.84 9.52 -9.88
C ARG A 212 7.39 9.19 -8.50
N ARG A 213 6.84 9.82 -7.45
CA ARG A 213 7.29 9.56 -6.08
C ARG A 213 7.00 8.13 -5.63
N CYS A 214 5.85 7.59 -6.00
CA CYS A 214 5.50 6.20 -5.75
C CYS A 214 6.56 5.25 -6.34
N LEU A 215 6.88 5.40 -7.63
CA LEU A 215 7.85 4.56 -8.33
C LEU A 215 9.30 4.74 -7.82
N GLN A 216 9.65 5.90 -7.26
CA GLN A 216 10.97 6.13 -6.65
C GLN A 216 11.22 5.31 -5.39
N ILE A 217 10.17 4.90 -4.69
CA ILE A 217 10.31 4.19 -3.41
C ILE A 217 9.91 2.72 -3.47
N CYS A 218 9.10 2.31 -4.45
CA CYS A 218 8.65 0.93 -4.56
C CYS A 218 9.70 0.01 -5.22
N ASP A 219 9.66 -1.27 -4.84
CA ASP A 219 10.47 -2.32 -5.48
C ASP A 219 9.92 -2.62 -6.87
N ARG A 220 8.59 -2.82 -6.99
CA ARG A 220 7.87 -3.00 -8.24
C ARG A 220 6.64 -2.09 -8.31
N GLY A 221 6.31 -1.72 -9.55
CA GLY A 221 5.13 -0.94 -9.86
C GLY A 221 4.18 -1.70 -10.79
N TYR A 222 2.90 -1.40 -10.64
CA TYR A 222 1.84 -1.78 -11.56
C TYR A 222 1.17 -0.51 -12.09
N VAL A 223 1.12 -0.38 -13.40
CA VAL A 223 0.40 0.70 -14.06
C VAL A 223 -0.97 0.18 -14.43
N LEU A 224 -2.01 0.70 -13.79
CA LEU A 224 -3.39 0.37 -14.14
C LEU A 224 -3.93 1.35 -15.18
N ASP A 225 -4.57 0.80 -16.20
CA ASP A 225 -5.35 1.55 -17.17
C ASP A 225 -6.65 0.80 -17.50
N GLN A 226 -7.78 1.53 -17.47
CA GLN A 226 -9.12 0.99 -17.77
C GLN A 226 -9.44 -0.33 -17.04
N GLY A 227 -9.01 -0.44 -15.80
CA GLY A 227 -9.25 -1.62 -14.94
C GLY A 227 -8.34 -2.82 -15.21
N ARG A 228 -7.26 -2.65 -15.98
CA ARG A 228 -6.29 -3.69 -16.32
C ARG A 228 -4.89 -3.29 -15.86
N ASP A 229 -4.05 -4.27 -15.60
CA ASP A 229 -2.61 -4.12 -15.38
C ASP A 229 -1.91 -3.95 -16.73
N ALA A 230 -1.73 -2.69 -17.17
CA ALA A 230 -1.17 -2.37 -18.49
C ALA A 230 0.35 -2.56 -18.56
N TYR A 231 1.07 -2.18 -17.50
CA TYR A 231 2.53 -2.32 -17.40
C TYR A 231 2.92 -2.77 -15.99
N THR A 232 3.95 -3.61 -15.92
CA THR A 232 4.54 -4.09 -14.67
C THR A 232 6.05 -4.12 -14.82
N GLY A 233 6.77 -3.69 -13.79
CA GLY A 233 8.23 -3.70 -13.75
C GLY A 233 8.74 -3.19 -12.41
N THR A 234 10.06 -3.16 -12.23
CA THR A 234 10.66 -2.47 -11.10
C THR A 234 10.33 -0.98 -11.13
N GLY A 235 10.31 -0.32 -9.97
CA GLY A 235 10.06 1.13 -9.92
C GLY A 235 11.03 1.90 -10.84
N ARG A 236 12.29 1.48 -10.90
CA ARG A 236 13.33 2.08 -11.76
C ARG A 236 13.06 1.87 -13.26
N GLU A 237 12.64 0.67 -13.68
CA GLU A 237 12.29 0.38 -15.05
C GLU A 237 11.13 1.25 -15.52
N LEU A 238 10.04 1.30 -14.73
CA LEU A 238 8.85 2.09 -15.07
C LEU A 238 9.13 3.61 -15.09
N LEU A 239 10.03 4.11 -14.23
CA LEU A 239 10.45 5.51 -14.24
C LEU A 239 11.20 5.91 -15.51
N ASN A 240 11.83 4.94 -16.20
CA ASN A 240 12.61 5.16 -17.42
C ASN A 240 11.90 4.66 -18.68
N ASP A 241 10.72 4.05 -18.57
CA ASP A 241 9.95 3.59 -19.72
C ASP A 241 9.30 4.78 -20.45
N PRO A 242 9.63 5.04 -21.73
CA PRO A 242 9.09 6.18 -22.49
C PRO A 242 7.56 6.19 -22.59
N LYS A 243 6.92 5.01 -22.65
CA LYS A 243 5.46 4.89 -22.71
C LYS A 243 4.82 5.25 -21.36
N VAL A 244 5.38 4.75 -20.28
CA VAL A 244 4.92 5.07 -18.92
C VAL A 244 5.11 6.55 -18.65
N ILE A 245 6.25 7.13 -19.02
CA ILE A 245 6.52 8.58 -18.90
C ILE A 245 5.48 9.37 -19.69
N GLY A 246 5.29 9.07 -20.97
CA GLY A 246 4.40 9.85 -21.84
C GLY A 246 2.93 9.76 -21.45
N LEU A 247 2.47 8.62 -20.93
CA LEU A 247 1.06 8.38 -20.64
C LEU A 247 0.67 8.70 -19.18
N TYR A 248 1.57 8.49 -18.23
CA TYR A 248 1.19 8.45 -16.80
C TYR A 248 2.06 9.32 -15.86
N LEU A 249 3.28 9.68 -16.27
CA LEU A 249 4.15 10.52 -15.42
C LEU A 249 4.10 12.00 -15.79
N GLY A 250 3.43 12.33 -16.89
CA GLY A 250 3.42 13.67 -17.47
C GLY A 250 4.74 13.99 -18.17
N THR A 251 4.70 14.88 -19.16
CA THR A 251 5.92 15.54 -19.66
C THR A 251 6.51 16.31 -18.51
N LEU A 252 7.70 15.91 -18.08
CA LEU A 252 8.50 16.69 -17.14
C LEU A 252 8.60 18.10 -17.64
N GLY A 253 8.12 19.05 -16.87
CA GLY A 253 8.58 20.41 -17.03
C GLY A 253 10.09 20.38 -17.10
N GLN A 254 10.62 20.72 -18.24
CA GLN A 254 11.97 21.21 -18.37
C GLN A 254 11.98 22.51 -17.57
N ASP A 255 12.46 22.46 -16.33
CA ASP A 255 13.00 23.60 -15.59
C ASP A 255 14.22 23.12 -14.79
#